data_cdb169382c5879b44359e38cb27d311b
#
_entry.id   cdb169382c5879b44359e38cb27d311b
#
_cell.length_a   1.000
_cell.length_b   1.000
_cell.length_c   1.000
_cell.angle_alpha   90.00
_cell.angle_beta   90.00
_cell.angle_gamma   90.00
#
_symmetry.space_group_name_H-M   'P 1'
#
loop_
_entity.id
_entity.type
_entity.pdbx_description
1 polymer ?
#
loop_
_entity_poly.entity_id
_entity_poly.type
_entity_poly.pdbx_seq_one_letter_code
_entity_poly.pdbx_strand_id
1 'polypeptide(L)'
;MSSLKIATWNVNGIRAREAQVLEWIERERPDVVCLQELKSTVAQVPAALCELQGYRCYWHGARAYSGVGLHIRRDAFAEEPRFFHPPFDFETRVVAAQMDDLVVVSAYVPNGGKDFAAKMQFLRDMENYVGEVHASGARLVFCGDLNIARTERDVHPKERNPAIIGQRPEERELFEQILERGLVDVGRTLDPDNENLFTWWAPWRRMRERNIGWRLDYVLASQSLAARASQCSVYREIGTSDHAPVVAVFDVDGSTAETVTREPG
;
A
#
# COMPACT_ATOMS: atom_id res chain seq x y z
N MET A 1 21.26 -11.82 -5.73
CA MET A 1 20.69 -10.50 -5.38
C MET A 1 19.51 -10.78 -4.48
N SER A 2 19.51 -10.27 -3.27
CA SER A 2 18.32 -10.30 -2.42
C SER A 2 17.39 -9.20 -2.88
N SER A 3 16.10 -9.49 -2.94
CA SER A 3 15.05 -8.53 -3.28
C SER A 3 14.06 -8.42 -2.14
N LEU A 4 13.48 -7.25 -1.93
CA LEU A 4 12.39 -7.01 -0.99
C LEU A 4 11.08 -6.91 -1.78
N LYS A 5 10.17 -7.85 -1.55
CA LYS A 5 8.86 -7.93 -2.22
C LYS A 5 7.77 -7.46 -1.27
N ILE A 6 7.13 -6.34 -1.59
CA ILE A 6 6.06 -5.74 -0.79
C ILE A 6 4.77 -5.76 -1.58
N ALA A 7 3.71 -6.21 -0.92
CA ALA A 7 2.40 -6.36 -1.52
C ALA A 7 1.33 -5.61 -0.74
N THR A 8 0.35 -5.05 -1.44
CA THR A 8 -0.86 -4.46 -0.85
C THR A 8 -2.11 -4.96 -1.55
N TRP A 9 -3.17 -5.20 -0.78
CA TRP A 9 -4.46 -5.63 -1.31
C TRP A 9 -5.63 -5.21 -0.41
N ASN A 10 -6.51 -4.37 -0.91
CA ASN A 10 -7.82 -4.18 -0.30
C ASN A 10 -8.67 -5.43 -0.59
N VAL A 11 -8.93 -6.22 0.45
CA VAL A 11 -9.61 -7.52 0.32
C VAL A 11 -11.13 -7.42 0.37
N ASN A 12 -11.68 -6.25 0.66
CA ASN A 12 -13.14 -6.03 0.75
C ASN A 12 -13.86 -7.13 1.55
N GLY A 13 -13.35 -7.42 2.76
CA GLY A 13 -13.85 -8.44 3.68
C GLY A 13 -13.03 -9.72 3.70
N ILE A 14 -12.16 -9.83 4.71
CA ILE A 14 -11.16 -10.90 4.85
C ILE A 14 -11.78 -12.30 4.94
N ARG A 15 -12.91 -12.45 5.64
CA ARG A 15 -13.59 -13.77 5.81
C ARG A 15 -14.08 -14.34 4.50
N ALA A 16 -14.57 -13.50 3.59
CA ALA A 16 -15.07 -13.94 2.28
C ALA A 16 -13.93 -14.23 1.28
N ARG A 17 -12.72 -13.81 1.58
CA ARG A 17 -11.52 -13.92 0.71
C ARG A 17 -10.42 -14.76 1.36
N GLU A 18 -10.69 -15.44 2.47
CA GLU A 18 -9.69 -16.23 3.21
C GLU A 18 -8.88 -17.15 2.28
N ALA A 19 -9.54 -18.05 1.57
CA ALA A 19 -8.87 -19.00 0.68
C ALA A 19 -8.05 -18.31 -0.42
N GLN A 20 -8.57 -17.22 -0.99
CA GLN A 20 -7.91 -16.47 -2.06
C GLN A 20 -6.65 -15.75 -1.56
N VAL A 21 -6.72 -15.19 -0.35
CA VAL A 21 -5.57 -14.51 0.29
C VAL A 21 -4.48 -15.53 0.65
N LEU A 22 -4.86 -16.67 1.23
CA LEU A 22 -3.91 -17.74 1.57
C LEU A 22 -3.19 -18.27 0.31
N GLU A 23 -3.95 -18.67 -0.71
CA GLU A 23 -3.41 -19.17 -1.98
C GLU A 23 -2.48 -18.15 -2.64
N TRP A 24 -2.88 -16.88 -2.64
CA TRP A 24 -2.08 -15.83 -3.24
C TRP A 24 -0.79 -15.57 -2.48
N ILE A 25 -0.83 -15.50 -1.13
CA ILE A 25 0.37 -15.33 -0.31
C ILE A 25 1.33 -16.53 -0.47
N GLU A 26 0.79 -17.75 -0.49
CA GLU A 26 1.60 -18.97 -0.68
C GLU A 26 2.31 -18.96 -2.04
N ARG A 27 1.62 -18.54 -3.10
CA ARG A 27 2.18 -18.48 -4.45
C ARG A 27 3.20 -17.36 -4.61
N GLU A 28 2.87 -16.15 -4.19
CA GLU A 28 3.70 -14.96 -4.41
C GLU A 28 4.82 -14.82 -3.39
N ARG A 29 4.61 -15.34 -2.18
CA ARG A 29 5.56 -15.28 -1.05
C ARG A 29 6.14 -13.87 -0.83
N PRO A 30 5.32 -12.82 -0.67
CA PRO A 30 5.84 -11.48 -0.41
C PRO A 30 6.58 -11.43 0.93
N ASP A 31 7.57 -10.57 1.05
CA ASP A 31 8.24 -10.30 2.32
C ASP A 31 7.35 -9.52 3.28
N VAL A 32 6.52 -8.63 2.70
CA VAL A 32 5.55 -7.82 3.44
C VAL A 32 4.20 -7.86 2.73
N VAL A 33 3.12 -8.07 3.49
CA VAL A 33 1.74 -8.04 3.01
C VAL A 33 0.93 -7.00 3.79
N CYS A 34 0.42 -6.01 3.09
CA CYS A 34 -0.47 -4.97 3.59
C CYS A 34 -1.90 -5.26 3.12
N LEU A 35 -2.82 -5.48 4.06
CA LEU A 35 -4.23 -5.77 3.75
C LEU A 35 -5.12 -4.63 4.25
N GLN A 36 -6.14 -4.28 3.46
CA GLN A 36 -7.09 -3.24 3.80
C GLN A 36 -8.53 -3.77 3.71
N GLU A 37 -9.42 -3.06 4.38
CA GLU A 37 -10.86 -3.32 4.39
C GLU A 37 -11.23 -4.73 4.87
N LEU A 38 -10.67 -5.12 6.03
CA LEU A 38 -10.88 -6.45 6.62
C LEU A 38 -12.34 -6.72 6.94
N LYS A 39 -13.13 -5.68 7.28
CA LYS A 39 -14.56 -5.77 7.68
C LYS A 39 -14.79 -6.81 8.77
N SER A 40 -13.89 -6.85 9.75
CA SER A 40 -13.85 -7.89 10.77
C SER A 40 -13.21 -7.34 12.05
N THR A 41 -13.65 -7.82 13.20
CA THR A 41 -12.85 -7.69 14.43
C THR A 41 -11.68 -8.65 14.37
N VAL A 42 -10.64 -8.41 15.17
CA VAL A 42 -9.47 -9.31 15.25
C VAL A 42 -9.89 -10.75 15.60
N ALA A 43 -10.83 -10.90 16.53
CA ALA A 43 -11.34 -12.22 16.93
C ALA A 43 -12.13 -12.97 15.84
N GLN A 44 -12.54 -12.29 14.78
CA GLN A 44 -13.28 -12.85 13.65
C GLN A 44 -12.40 -13.12 12.43
N VAL A 45 -11.13 -12.77 12.48
CA VAL A 45 -10.18 -13.12 11.41
C VAL A 45 -10.03 -14.65 11.39
N PRO A 46 -10.08 -15.31 10.23
CA PRO A 46 -9.91 -16.75 10.13
C PRO A 46 -8.60 -17.24 10.73
N ALA A 47 -8.64 -18.34 11.49
CA ALA A 47 -7.49 -18.88 12.19
C ALA A 47 -6.30 -19.18 11.26
N ALA A 48 -6.57 -19.71 10.07
CA ALA A 48 -5.53 -19.99 9.08
C ALA A 48 -4.72 -18.75 8.65
N LEU A 49 -5.35 -17.57 8.66
CA LEU A 49 -4.67 -16.30 8.37
C LEU A 49 -3.94 -15.74 9.60
N CYS A 50 -4.46 -16.00 10.82
CA CYS A 50 -3.78 -15.61 12.06
C CYS A 50 -2.52 -16.44 12.31
N GLU A 51 -2.55 -17.73 11.93
CA GLU A 51 -1.48 -18.70 12.10
C GLU A 51 -0.68 -18.93 10.82
N LEU A 52 -0.67 -17.96 9.90
CA LEU A 52 -0.02 -18.06 8.60
C LEU A 52 1.46 -18.45 8.76
N GLN A 53 1.79 -19.66 8.31
CA GLN A 53 3.14 -20.21 8.46
C GLN A 53 4.19 -19.32 7.76
N GLY A 54 5.28 -19.10 8.47
CA GLY A 54 6.38 -18.27 7.95
C GLY A 54 6.17 -16.76 8.08
N TYR A 55 5.03 -16.30 8.62
CA TYR A 55 4.76 -14.88 8.82
C TYR A 55 4.54 -14.51 10.28
N ARG A 56 4.82 -13.25 10.62
CA ARG A 56 4.32 -12.54 11.79
C ARG A 56 3.15 -11.70 11.34
N CYS A 57 1.96 -12.02 11.83
CA CYS A 57 0.72 -11.39 11.41
C CYS A 57 0.24 -10.41 12.48
N TYR A 58 -0.07 -9.20 12.06
CA TYR A 58 -0.69 -8.20 12.92
C TYR A 58 -2.01 -7.74 12.29
N TRP A 59 -3.07 -7.81 13.07
CA TRP A 59 -4.43 -7.46 12.65
C TRP A 59 -4.94 -6.29 13.47
N HIS A 60 -5.51 -5.29 12.81
CA HIS A 60 -6.09 -4.13 13.41
C HIS A 60 -7.49 -3.90 12.85
N GLY A 61 -8.51 -4.32 13.59
CA GLY A 61 -9.89 -4.25 13.18
C GLY A 61 -10.83 -4.31 14.38
N ALA A 62 -11.81 -3.44 14.42
CA ALA A 62 -12.73 -3.31 15.55
C ALA A 62 -14.20 -3.55 15.21
N ARG A 63 -14.57 -3.45 13.93
CA ARG A 63 -15.97 -3.51 13.48
C ARG A 63 -16.11 -4.14 12.10
N ALA A 64 -17.35 -4.25 11.61
CA ALA A 64 -17.66 -4.78 10.29
C ALA A 64 -17.36 -3.80 9.12
N TYR A 65 -16.62 -2.76 9.35
CA TYR A 65 -16.11 -1.83 8.33
C TYR A 65 -14.66 -1.45 8.66
N SER A 66 -13.90 -0.95 7.68
CA SER A 66 -12.46 -0.70 7.79
C SER A 66 -11.64 -1.94 8.22
N GLY A 67 -10.59 -1.73 8.96
CA GLY A 67 -9.64 -2.74 9.40
C GLY A 67 -8.50 -2.97 8.42
N VAL A 68 -7.29 -3.07 8.97
CA VAL A 68 -6.05 -3.31 8.22
C VAL A 68 -5.26 -4.45 8.82
N GLY A 69 -4.46 -5.12 7.98
CA GLY A 69 -3.51 -6.15 8.39
C GLY A 69 -2.12 -5.83 7.87
N LEU A 70 -1.11 -6.27 8.60
CA LEU A 70 0.28 -6.18 8.19
C LEU A 70 1.00 -7.47 8.59
N HIS A 71 1.54 -8.16 7.59
CA HIS A 71 2.22 -9.43 7.78
C HIS A 71 3.64 -9.32 7.27
N ILE A 72 4.60 -9.75 8.09
CA ILE A 72 6.03 -9.72 7.79
C ILE A 72 6.53 -11.15 7.75
N ARG A 73 7.16 -11.55 6.64
CA ARG A 73 7.78 -12.87 6.52
C ARG A 73 8.94 -12.98 7.49
N ARG A 74 9.00 -14.08 8.25
CA ARG A 74 9.93 -14.27 9.39
C ARG A 74 11.41 -14.26 9.00
N ASP A 75 11.71 -14.72 7.78
CA ASP A 75 13.06 -14.81 7.24
C ASP A 75 13.47 -13.63 6.34
N ALA A 76 12.59 -12.63 6.20
CA ALA A 76 12.86 -11.48 5.35
C ALA A 76 13.72 -10.41 6.01
N PHE A 77 13.70 -10.33 7.35
CA PHE A 77 14.44 -9.33 8.13
C PHE A 77 15.19 -9.99 9.26
N ALA A 78 16.38 -9.44 9.58
CA ALA A 78 17.21 -9.97 10.68
C ALA A 78 16.58 -9.71 12.05
N GLU A 79 15.93 -8.55 12.22
CA GLU A 79 15.30 -8.16 13.46
C GLU A 79 13.79 -8.48 13.48
N GLU A 80 13.26 -8.65 14.69
CA GLU A 80 11.83 -8.77 14.93
C GLU A 80 11.11 -7.46 14.59
N PRO A 81 10.03 -7.50 13.78
CA PRO A 81 9.26 -6.32 13.47
C PRO A 81 8.58 -5.76 14.70
N ARG A 82 8.71 -4.47 14.92
CA ARG A 82 7.97 -3.73 15.96
C ARG A 82 6.72 -3.14 15.34
N PHE A 83 5.56 -3.75 15.60
CA PHE A 83 4.27 -3.23 15.16
C PHE A 83 3.80 -2.07 16.06
N PHE A 84 3.17 -1.08 15.45
CA PHE A 84 2.60 0.06 16.16
C PHE A 84 1.50 0.74 15.33
N HIS A 85 0.73 1.62 16.00
CA HIS A 85 -0.27 2.47 15.34
C HIS A 85 0.29 3.88 15.22
N PRO A 86 0.40 4.43 14.02
CA PRO A 86 0.70 5.84 13.84
C PRO A 86 -0.32 6.74 14.55
N PRO A 87 0.05 7.94 15.02
CA PRO A 87 -0.82 8.80 15.82
C PRO A 87 -2.07 9.27 15.08
N PHE A 88 -2.10 9.17 13.76
CA PHE A 88 -3.27 9.50 12.94
C PHE A 88 -4.18 8.30 12.63
N ASP A 89 -3.96 7.15 13.27
CA ASP A 89 -4.88 6.02 13.11
C ASP A 89 -6.29 6.39 13.57
N PHE A 90 -7.21 6.36 12.63
CA PHE A 90 -8.61 6.64 12.83
C PHE A 90 -9.45 5.45 12.38
N GLU A 91 -10.35 4.98 13.22
CA GLU A 91 -11.25 3.86 12.90
C GLU A 91 -10.53 2.57 12.44
N THR A 92 -9.38 2.24 13.04
CA THR A 92 -8.59 1.04 12.69
C THR A 92 -8.15 0.99 11.21
N ARG A 93 -7.65 2.12 10.70
CA ARG A 93 -7.31 2.28 9.28
C ARG A 93 -5.81 2.26 8.99
N VAL A 94 -4.97 2.29 10.02
CA VAL A 94 -3.52 2.34 9.83
C VAL A 94 -2.82 1.43 10.82
N VAL A 95 -1.86 0.67 10.32
CA VAL A 95 -0.88 -0.05 11.12
C VAL A 95 0.49 0.07 10.47
N ALA A 96 1.52 0.15 11.27
CA ALA A 96 2.89 0.21 10.82
C ALA A 96 3.74 -0.88 11.49
N ALA A 97 4.82 -1.25 10.81
CA ALA A 97 5.89 -2.06 11.37
C ALA A 97 7.24 -1.41 11.07
N GLN A 98 8.12 -1.42 12.07
CA GLN A 98 9.51 -1.00 11.91
C GLN A 98 10.42 -2.21 11.96
N MET A 99 11.30 -2.32 10.98
CA MET A 99 12.39 -3.27 10.85
C MET A 99 13.65 -2.48 10.53
N ASP A 100 14.64 -2.47 11.42
CA ASP A 100 15.83 -1.63 11.32
C ASP A 100 15.46 -0.15 11.05
N ASP A 101 15.95 0.41 9.95
CA ASP A 101 15.65 1.76 9.48
C ASP A 101 14.44 1.84 8.53
N LEU A 102 13.78 0.70 8.26
CA LEU A 102 12.63 0.64 7.38
C LEU A 102 11.32 0.66 8.18
N VAL A 103 10.45 1.60 7.87
CA VAL A 103 9.06 1.63 8.31
C VAL A 103 8.15 1.25 7.15
N VAL A 104 7.28 0.25 7.36
CA VAL A 104 6.23 -0.10 6.40
C VAL A 104 4.87 0.19 7.01
N VAL A 105 4.01 0.87 6.25
CA VAL A 105 2.66 1.25 6.66
C VAL A 105 1.63 0.58 5.75
N SER A 106 0.63 -0.06 6.37
CA SER A 106 -0.59 -0.49 5.71
C SER A 106 -1.71 0.48 6.08
N ALA A 107 -2.28 1.15 5.09
CA ALA A 107 -3.29 2.18 5.31
C ALA A 107 -4.53 1.99 4.43
N TYR A 108 -5.69 2.34 5.00
CA TYR A 108 -6.97 2.42 4.33
C TYR A 108 -7.55 3.82 4.52
N VAL A 109 -7.31 4.72 3.59
CA VAL A 109 -7.79 6.10 3.64
C VAL A 109 -9.33 6.13 3.60
N PRO A 110 -10.01 6.94 4.43
CA PRO A 110 -11.46 7.09 4.35
C PRO A 110 -11.93 7.40 2.92
N ASN A 111 -13.00 6.76 2.46
CA ASN A 111 -13.56 7.06 1.15
C ASN A 111 -14.04 8.51 1.04
N GLY A 112 -14.53 9.11 2.14
CA GLY A 112 -15.00 10.49 2.20
C GLY A 112 -16.47 10.68 1.84
N GLY A 113 -17.18 9.62 1.43
CA GLY A 113 -18.60 9.72 1.06
C GLY A 113 -19.53 10.08 2.22
N LYS A 114 -19.18 9.67 3.44
CA LYS A 114 -19.91 10.05 4.66
C LYS A 114 -19.40 11.34 5.28
N ASP A 115 -18.11 11.53 5.28
CA ASP A 115 -17.43 12.68 5.89
C ASP A 115 -16.17 13.00 5.08
N PHE A 116 -16.31 13.96 4.18
CA PHE A 116 -15.22 14.42 3.36
C PHE A 116 -14.17 15.20 4.16
N ALA A 117 -14.61 15.94 5.18
CA ALA A 117 -13.71 16.70 6.05
C ALA A 117 -12.80 15.75 6.84
N ALA A 118 -13.33 14.65 7.37
CA ALA A 118 -12.53 13.61 8.03
C ALA A 118 -11.50 12.97 7.08
N LYS A 119 -11.86 12.72 5.82
CA LYS A 119 -10.90 12.26 4.81
C LYS A 119 -9.76 13.25 4.60
N MET A 120 -10.10 14.52 4.40
CA MET A 120 -9.09 15.56 4.18
C MET A 120 -8.20 15.78 5.41
N GLN A 121 -8.74 15.61 6.62
CA GLN A 121 -7.95 15.66 7.84
C GLN A 121 -6.99 14.47 7.92
N PHE A 122 -7.47 13.26 7.65
CA PHE A 122 -6.64 12.05 7.60
C PHE A 122 -5.44 12.20 6.65
N LEU A 123 -5.66 12.79 5.47
CA LEU A 123 -4.60 13.02 4.48
C LEU A 123 -3.57 14.05 4.96
N ARG A 124 -4.00 15.13 5.65
CA ARG A 124 -3.08 16.10 6.26
C ARG A 124 -2.24 15.46 7.38
N ASP A 125 -2.86 14.64 8.19
CA ASP A 125 -2.16 13.94 9.26
C ASP A 125 -1.17 12.90 8.71
N MET A 126 -1.54 12.23 7.60
CA MET A 126 -0.64 11.36 6.84
C MET A 126 0.55 12.13 6.26
N GLU A 127 0.34 13.32 5.69
CA GLU A 127 1.41 14.20 5.19
C GLU A 127 2.42 14.54 6.29
N ASN A 128 1.92 14.95 7.46
CA ASN A 128 2.75 15.28 8.62
C ASN A 128 3.56 14.05 9.07
N TYR A 129 2.91 12.90 9.19
CA TYR A 129 3.55 11.66 9.60
C TYR A 129 4.67 11.23 8.64
N VAL A 130 4.46 11.33 7.32
CA VAL A 130 5.50 11.05 6.32
C VAL A 130 6.70 11.95 6.52
N GLY A 131 6.48 13.25 6.78
CA GLY A 131 7.55 14.21 7.07
C GLY A 131 8.30 13.84 8.37
N GLU A 132 7.62 13.45 9.42
CA GLU A 132 8.24 13.04 10.70
C GLU A 132 9.11 11.78 10.55
N VAL A 133 8.61 10.76 9.82
CA VAL A 133 9.38 9.54 9.56
C VAL A 133 10.65 9.84 8.79
N HIS A 134 10.59 10.66 7.73
CA HIS A 134 11.78 11.04 6.98
C HIS A 134 12.75 11.92 7.79
N ALA A 135 12.23 12.83 8.63
CA ALA A 135 13.05 13.65 9.52
C ALA A 135 13.81 12.82 10.57
N SER A 136 13.28 11.63 10.93
CA SER A 136 13.99 10.68 11.83
C SER A 136 15.12 9.92 11.14
N GLY A 137 15.28 10.06 9.81
CA GLY A 137 16.24 9.32 9.00
C GLY A 137 15.77 7.91 8.57
N ALA A 138 14.55 7.51 8.92
CA ALA A 138 14.01 6.22 8.53
C ALA A 138 13.56 6.24 7.06
N ARG A 139 13.70 5.07 6.40
CA ARG A 139 13.11 4.81 5.09
C ARG A 139 11.65 4.41 5.30
N LEU A 140 10.79 4.80 4.38
CA LEU A 140 9.35 4.54 4.45
C LEU A 140 8.84 3.84 3.19
N VAL A 141 8.01 2.82 3.38
CA VAL A 141 7.12 2.30 2.36
C VAL A 141 5.68 2.45 2.88
N PHE A 142 4.89 3.23 2.18
CA PHE A 142 3.49 3.49 2.51
C PHE A 142 2.60 2.80 1.49
N CYS A 143 1.87 1.77 1.92
CA CYS A 143 1.04 0.94 1.06
C CYS A 143 -0.42 1.04 1.44
N GLY A 144 -1.29 0.91 0.46
CA GLY A 144 -2.70 0.71 0.73
C GLY A 144 -3.64 1.32 -0.29
N ASP A 145 -4.92 1.25 0.07
CA ASP A 145 -6.00 1.92 -0.64
C ASP A 145 -6.10 3.38 -0.15
N LEU A 146 -5.64 4.30 -0.97
CA LEU A 146 -5.67 5.73 -0.67
C LEU A 146 -6.98 6.40 -1.06
N ASN A 147 -7.88 5.68 -1.73
CA ASN A 147 -9.19 6.20 -2.17
C ASN A 147 -9.09 7.51 -2.99
N ILE A 148 -7.96 7.74 -3.67
CA ILE A 148 -7.70 8.89 -4.54
C ILE A 148 -7.06 8.40 -5.83
N ALA A 149 -7.63 8.77 -6.96
CA ALA A 149 -6.98 8.67 -8.25
C ALA A 149 -6.09 9.91 -8.42
N ARG A 150 -4.77 9.73 -8.30
CA ARG A 150 -3.77 10.80 -8.26
C ARG A 150 -3.88 11.76 -9.43
N THR A 151 -4.07 11.23 -10.65
CA THR A 151 -4.16 12.01 -11.87
C THR A 151 -5.33 11.55 -12.73
N GLU A 152 -5.62 12.22 -13.81
CA GLU A 152 -6.62 11.74 -14.79
C GLU A 152 -6.24 10.43 -15.44
N ARG A 153 -4.95 10.11 -15.59
CA ARG A 153 -4.47 8.80 -16.10
C ARG A 153 -4.84 7.64 -15.19
N ASP A 154 -5.09 7.93 -13.91
CA ASP A 154 -5.46 6.93 -12.90
C ASP A 154 -6.97 6.65 -12.88
N VAL A 155 -7.70 7.22 -13.83
CA VAL A 155 -9.13 7.01 -14.01
C VAL A 155 -9.39 6.68 -15.49
N HIS A 156 -10.12 5.59 -15.74
CA HIS A 156 -10.56 5.28 -17.11
C HIS A 156 -11.35 6.44 -17.70
N PRO A 157 -11.14 6.85 -18.97
CA PRO A 157 -11.76 8.04 -19.59
C PRO A 157 -13.28 8.15 -19.41
N LYS A 158 -13.99 7.01 -19.38
CA LYS A 158 -15.46 6.97 -19.18
C LYS A 158 -15.92 7.27 -17.76
N GLU A 159 -15.02 7.24 -16.79
CA GLU A 159 -15.29 7.45 -15.37
C GLU A 159 -14.73 8.79 -14.86
N ARG A 160 -14.03 9.57 -15.68
CA ARG A 160 -13.44 10.86 -15.30
C ARG A 160 -14.51 11.87 -14.96
N ASN A 161 -14.48 12.35 -13.72
CA ASN A 161 -15.36 13.42 -13.25
C ASN A 161 -14.74 14.09 -12.02
N PRO A 162 -14.17 15.30 -12.14
CA PRO A 162 -13.50 15.98 -11.04
C PRO A 162 -14.43 16.41 -9.89
N ALA A 163 -15.74 16.29 -10.05
CA ALA A 163 -16.68 16.54 -8.96
C ALA A 163 -16.88 15.33 -8.03
N ILE A 164 -16.44 14.13 -8.46
CA ILE A 164 -16.57 12.90 -7.67
C ILE A 164 -15.43 12.81 -6.66
N ILE A 165 -15.74 12.41 -5.44
CA ILE A 165 -14.76 12.10 -4.39
C ILE A 165 -13.80 11.01 -4.90
N GLY A 166 -12.51 11.18 -4.61
CA GLY A 166 -11.44 10.36 -5.17
C GLY A 166 -10.83 10.93 -6.45
N GLN A 167 -11.45 11.95 -7.06
CA GLN A 167 -10.95 12.65 -8.25
C GLN A 167 -10.89 14.17 -8.09
N ARG A 168 -11.30 14.69 -6.92
CA ARG A 168 -11.38 16.14 -6.68
C ARG A 168 -10.00 16.79 -6.68
N PRO A 169 -9.88 18.03 -7.18
CA PRO A 169 -8.59 18.74 -7.23
C PRO A 169 -7.91 18.85 -5.87
N GLU A 170 -8.68 19.15 -4.81
CA GLU A 170 -8.15 19.30 -3.45
C GLU A 170 -7.59 17.98 -2.86
N GLU A 171 -8.14 16.82 -3.25
CA GLU A 171 -7.60 15.52 -2.87
C GLU A 171 -6.27 15.23 -3.58
N ARG A 172 -6.22 15.54 -4.88
CA ARG A 172 -5.03 15.36 -5.72
C ARG A 172 -3.89 16.28 -5.30
N GLU A 173 -4.22 17.54 -4.98
CA GLU A 173 -3.24 18.51 -4.48
C GLU A 173 -2.60 18.01 -3.18
N LEU A 174 -3.39 17.53 -2.22
CA LEU A 174 -2.88 16.99 -0.97
C LEU A 174 -2.10 15.69 -1.18
N PHE A 175 -2.47 14.87 -2.16
CA PHE A 175 -1.70 13.70 -2.54
C PHE A 175 -0.30 14.10 -3.05
N GLU A 176 -0.19 15.14 -3.90
CA GLU A 176 1.11 15.65 -4.36
C GLU A 176 1.94 16.22 -3.18
N GLN A 177 1.32 16.94 -2.25
CA GLN A 177 2.01 17.43 -1.03
C GLN A 177 2.57 16.27 -0.20
N ILE A 178 1.83 15.15 -0.07
CA ILE A 178 2.33 13.92 0.60
C ILE A 178 3.57 13.38 -0.12
N LEU A 179 3.57 13.33 -1.45
CA LEU A 179 4.73 12.89 -2.23
C LEU A 179 5.93 13.83 -2.07
N GLU A 180 5.68 15.13 -2.02
CA GLU A 180 6.73 16.16 -1.81
C GLU A 180 7.45 16.01 -0.46
N ARG A 181 6.86 15.29 0.52
CA ARG A 181 7.51 14.92 1.77
C ARG A 181 8.60 13.84 1.60
N GLY A 182 8.90 13.41 0.38
CA GLY A 182 9.99 12.49 0.05
C GLY A 182 9.54 11.10 -0.38
N LEU A 183 8.26 10.91 -0.70
CA LEU A 183 7.73 9.67 -1.26
C LEU A 183 7.68 9.70 -2.79
N VAL A 184 7.83 8.54 -3.39
CA VAL A 184 7.72 8.29 -4.84
C VAL A 184 6.61 7.27 -5.09
N ASP A 185 5.75 7.54 -6.04
CA ASP A 185 4.77 6.58 -6.57
C ASP A 185 5.48 5.55 -7.45
N VAL A 186 5.80 4.40 -6.86
CA VAL A 186 6.62 3.36 -7.49
C VAL A 186 5.99 2.87 -8.80
N GLY A 187 4.69 2.59 -8.80
CA GLY A 187 3.99 2.09 -9.98
C GLY A 187 4.04 3.07 -11.15
N ARG A 188 3.78 4.35 -10.89
CA ARG A 188 3.79 5.37 -11.93
C ARG A 188 5.20 5.70 -12.42
N THR A 189 6.21 5.61 -11.54
CA THR A 189 7.60 5.84 -11.90
C THR A 189 8.14 4.76 -12.84
N LEU A 190 7.78 3.50 -12.60
CA LEU A 190 8.22 2.38 -13.44
C LEU A 190 7.45 2.28 -14.76
N ASP A 191 6.20 2.76 -14.80
CA ASP A 191 5.36 2.69 -15.99
C ASP A 191 4.62 4.04 -16.21
N PRO A 192 5.37 5.10 -16.59
CA PRO A 192 4.87 6.47 -16.57
C PRO A 192 3.75 6.74 -17.59
N ASP A 193 3.74 6.02 -18.71
CA ASP A 193 2.82 6.25 -19.81
C ASP A 193 1.62 5.30 -19.85
N ASN A 194 1.57 4.33 -18.94
CA ASN A 194 0.49 3.35 -18.89
C ASN A 194 -0.80 3.97 -18.33
N GLU A 195 -1.82 4.06 -19.17
CA GLU A 195 -3.15 4.56 -18.80
C GLU A 195 -4.10 3.45 -18.28
N ASN A 196 -3.59 2.24 -18.02
CA ASN A 196 -4.36 1.07 -17.62
C ASN A 196 -3.94 0.45 -16.27
N LEU A 197 -3.22 1.19 -15.44
CA LEU A 197 -2.76 0.76 -14.10
C LEU A 197 -3.89 0.77 -13.06
N PHE A 198 -5.10 0.41 -13.45
CA PHE A 198 -6.23 0.42 -12.53
C PHE A 198 -6.14 -0.72 -11.53
N THR A 199 -6.51 -0.43 -10.28
CA THR A 199 -6.48 -1.36 -9.16
C THR A 199 -7.85 -1.65 -8.59
N TRP A 200 -8.84 -0.79 -8.88
CA TRP A 200 -10.23 -0.90 -8.44
C TRP A 200 -11.21 -0.79 -9.61
N TRP A 201 -12.28 -1.58 -9.55
CA TRP A 201 -13.38 -1.57 -10.53
C TRP A 201 -14.71 -1.67 -9.81
N ALA A 202 -15.66 -0.83 -10.22
CA ALA A 202 -17.02 -0.90 -9.72
C ALA A 202 -17.59 -2.33 -9.92
N PRO A 203 -18.26 -2.92 -8.89
CA PRO A 203 -18.68 -4.32 -8.92
C PRO A 203 -19.88 -4.63 -9.83
N TRP A 204 -20.25 -3.73 -10.70
CA TRP A 204 -21.35 -3.89 -11.65
C TRP A 204 -20.88 -3.79 -13.10
N ARG A 205 -21.76 -4.19 -14.05
CA ARG A 205 -21.53 -4.06 -15.51
C ARG A 205 -20.23 -4.68 -16.02
N ARG A 206 -19.66 -5.64 -15.30
CA ARG A 206 -18.40 -6.32 -15.66
C ARG A 206 -17.26 -5.32 -15.88
N MET A 207 -17.18 -4.30 -15.03
CA MET A 207 -16.21 -3.21 -15.19
C MET A 207 -14.76 -3.72 -15.13
N ARG A 208 -14.47 -4.69 -14.24
CA ARG A 208 -13.13 -5.30 -14.13
C ARG A 208 -12.71 -6.04 -15.39
N GLU A 209 -13.61 -6.85 -15.99
CA GLU A 209 -13.33 -7.56 -17.24
C GLU A 209 -13.06 -6.60 -18.41
N ARG A 210 -13.76 -5.47 -18.43
CA ARG A 210 -13.63 -4.40 -19.44
C ARG A 210 -12.49 -3.45 -19.15
N ASN A 211 -11.79 -3.63 -18.03
CA ASN A 211 -10.77 -2.74 -17.50
C ASN A 211 -11.21 -1.26 -17.42
N ILE A 212 -12.46 -1.01 -17.01
CA ILE A 212 -12.99 0.34 -16.76
C ILE A 212 -12.90 0.58 -15.25
N GLY A 213 -11.80 1.14 -14.80
CA GLY A 213 -11.47 1.23 -13.37
C GLY A 213 -10.71 2.48 -13.01
N TRP A 214 -10.29 2.51 -11.74
CA TRP A 214 -9.48 3.58 -11.13
C TRP A 214 -8.25 2.95 -10.47
N ARG A 215 -7.16 3.70 -10.38
CA ARG A 215 -6.02 3.34 -9.55
C ARG A 215 -6.19 4.01 -8.19
N LEU A 216 -6.44 3.22 -7.16
CA LEU A 216 -6.68 3.67 -5.78
C LEU A 216 -5.67 3.07 -4.80
N ASP A 217 -5.03 1.95 -5.18
CA ASP A 217 -4.07 1.24 -4.36
C ASP A 217 -2.65 1.57 -4.82
N TYR A 218 -1.79 1.90 -3.87
CA TYR A 218 -0.45 2.41 -4.13
C TYR A 218 0.60 1.70 -3.30
N VAL A 219 1.81 1.64 -3.85
CA VAL A 219 3.05 1.45 -3.13
C VAL A 219 3.85 2.74 -3.30
N LEU A 220 3.90 3.53 -2.25
CA LEU A 220 4.71 4.75 -2.17
C LEU A 220 5.97 4.43 -1.38
N ALA A 221 7.14 4.86 -1.85
CA ALA A 221 8.40 4.55 -1.19
C ALA A 221 9.30 5.78 -1.10
N SER A 222 10.12 5.85 -0.04
CA SER A 222 11.20 6.85 0.06
C SER A 222 12.07 6.82 -1.20
N GLN A 223 12.59 7.96 -1.62
CA GLN A 223 13.37 8.11 -2.86
C GLN A 223 14.50 7.08 -2.99
N SER A 224 15.23 6.80 -1.89
CA SER A 224 16.33 5.82 -1.87
C SER A 224 15.88 4.39 -2.15
N LEU A 225 14.67 4.01 -1.71
CA LEU A 225 14.06 2.71 -2.02
C LEU A 225 13.46 2.72 -3.43
N ALA A 226 12.73 3.74 -3.79
CA ALA A 226 12.12 3.85 -5.11
C ALA A 226 13.14 3.78 -6.25
N ALA A 227 14.35 4.35 -6.05
CA ALA A 227 15.46 4.24 -7.00
C ALA A 227 15.94 2.80 -7.22
N ARG A 228 15.57 1.87 -6.34
CA ARG A 228 15.89 0.44 -6.42
C ARG A 228 14.70 -0.43 -6.81
N ALA A 229 13.57 0.18 -7.11
CA ALA A 229 12.38 -0.56 -7.54
C ALA A 229 12.62 -1.12 -8.95
N SER A 230 12.46 -2.42 -9.10
CA SER A 230 12.62 -3.12 -10.37
C SER A 230 11.28 -3.57 -10.98
N GLN A 231 10.23 -3.65 -10.16
CA GLN A 231 8.90 -4.04 -10.60
C GLN A 231 7.81 -3.40 -9.72
N CYS A 232 6.68 -3.04 -10.35
CA CYS A 232 5.43 -2.77 -9.64
C CYS A 232 4.27 -3.23 -10.54
N SER A 233 3.57 -4.27 -10.12
CA SER A 233 2.56 -4.95 -10.94
C SER A 233 1.21 -5.00 -10.25
N VAL A 234 0.15 -4.83 -11.05
CA VAL A 234 -1.25 -5.03 -10.63
C VAL A 234 -1.71 -6.41 -11.07
N TYR A 235 -2.16 -7.23 -10.15
CA TYR A 235 -2.62 -8.61 -10.41
C TYR A 235 -4.14 -8.63 -10.65
N ARG A 236 -4.58 -8.04 -11.73
CA ARG A 236 -6.00 -7.85 -12.05
C ARG A 236 -6.83 -9.15 -12.02
N GLU A 237 -6.23 -10.28 -12.35
CA GLU A 237 -6.93 -11.57 -12.44
C GLU A 237 -7.08 -12.27 -11.07
N ILE A 238 -6.54 -11.70 -10.00
CA ILE A 238 -6.51 -12.33 -8.69
C ILE A 238 -7.72 -11.91 -7.85
N GLY A 239 -8.38 -12.92 -7.30
CA GLY A 239 -9.43 -12.77 -6.30
C GLY A 239 -10.74 -12.20 -6.83
N THR A 240 -11.71 -12.11 -5.92
CA THR A 240 -13.06 -11.60 -6.16
C THR A 240 -13.33 -10.27 -5.43
N SER A 241 -12.32 -9.68 -4.81
CA SER A 241 -12.41 -8.29 -4.33
C SER A 241 -12.63 -7.36 -5.52
N ASP A 242 -13.28 -6.24 -5.33
CA ASP A 242 -13.36 -5.16 -6.32
C ASP A 242 -12.02 -4.43 -6.52
N HIS A 243 -11.02 -4.72 -5.66
CA HIS A 243 -9.62 -4.33 -5.83
C HIS A 243 -8.75 -5.52 -6.25
N ALA A 244 -7.64 -5.23 -6.89
CA ALA A 244 -6.59 -6.19 -7.21
C ALA A 244 -5.35 -6.00 -6.32
N PRO A 245 -4.58 -7.06 -6.03
CA PRO A 245 -3.28 -6.93 -5.40
C PRO A 245 -2.32 -6.09 -6.24
N VAL A 246 -1.52 -5.27 -5.55
CA VAL A 246 -0.39 -4.55 -6.13
C VAL A 246 0.89 -5.04 -5.45
N VAL A 247 1.90 -5.38 -6.23
CA VAL A 247 3.17 -5.92 -5.75
C VAL A 247 4.31 -5.11 -6.31
N ALA A 248 5.16 -4.58 -5.42
CA ALA A 248 6.42 -3.94 -5.78
C ALA A 248 7.62 -4.78 -5.34
N VAL A 249 8.67 -4.79 -6.15
CA VAL A 249 9.94 -5.47 -5.88
C VAL A 249 11.05 -4.42 -5.88
N PHE A 250 11.87 -4.45 -4.84
CA PHE A 250 13.01 -3.57 -4.66
C PHE A 250 14.29 -4.40 -4.56
N ASP A 251 15.32 -4.02 -5.29
CA ASP A 251 16.63 -4.66 -5.21
C ASP A 251 17.38 -4.13 -3.97
N VAL A 252 17.65 -5.01 -2.98
CA VAL A 252 18.23 -4.62 -1.69
C VAL A 252 19.74 -4.84 -1.60
N ASP A 253 20.35 -5.60 -2.52
CA ASP A 253 21.81 -5.77 -2.59
C ASP A 253 22.46 -4.72 -3.49
N GLY A 254 23.06 -3.77 -2.85
CA GLY A 254 23.94 -2.76 -3.41
C GLY A 254 24.66 -2.04 -2.29
N SER A 255 25.59 -2.72 -1.62
CA SER A 255 26.68 -2.02 -0.98
C SER A 255 27.23 -1.03 -2.02
N THR A 256 27.03 0.25 -1.78
CA THR A 256 27.80 1.30 -2.45
C THR A 256 29.26 0.96 -2.20
N ALA A 257 29.91 0.32 -3.18
CA ALA A 257 31.35 0.29 -3.24
C ALA A 257 31.78 1.75 -3.31
N GLU A 258 32.18 2.31 -2.17
CA GLU A 258 32.97 3.54 -2.14
C GLU A 258 34.17 3.28 -3.04
N THR A 259 34.16 3.92 -4.18
CA THR A 259 35.33 4.00 -5.06
C THR A 259 36.35 4.85 -4.30
N VAL A 260 37.16 4.19 -3.47
CA VAL A 260 38.37 4.79 -2.94
C VAL A 260 39.30 4.99 -4.13
N THR A 261 39.25 6.16 -4.73
CA THR A 261 40.29 6.65 -5.63
C THR A 261 41.57 6.76 -4.82
N ARG A 262 42.44 5.75 -4.92
CA ARG A 262 43.84 5.87 -4.52
C ARG A 262 44.50 6.82 -5.52
N GLU A 263 44.84 8.00 -5.08
CA GLU A 263 45.79 8.84 -5.79
C GLU A 263 47.15 8.11 -5.83
N PRO A 264 47.85 8.11 -6.97
CA PRO A 264 49.21 7.60 -7.02
C PRO A 264 50.16 8.65 -6.45
N GLY A 265 50.89 8.26 -5.40
CA GLY A 265 52.07 8.99 -4.91
C GLY A 265 53.28 8.78 -5.77
#